data_9249c9a378b969fd451393e0e8140593
#
_entry.id   9249c9a378b969fd451393e0e8140593
#
_cell.length_a   1.000
_cell.length_b   1.000
_cell.length_c   1.000
_cell.angle_alpha   90.00
_cell.angle_beta   90.00
_cell.angle_gamma   90.00
#
_symmetry.space_group_name_H-M   'P 1'
#
loop_
_entity.id
_entity.type
_entity.pdbx_description
1 polymer ?
#
loop_
_entity_poly.entity_id
_entity_poly.type
_entity_poly.pdbx_seq_one_letter_code
_entity_poly.pdbx_strand_id
1 'polypeptide(L)'
;MNFLTFIGTSDAQALHIFGTSDERFHVRGGNDLIPQALAARLHDAIEPGHVLEALDGDANGYVLSFRNGSASRQLRAQQVVLALPFTLLRKVRLGVALPANKRHAIATLAYGSNAKLMIGFEHRAWREHHANGASMSDLAYQTSWETSRKQAGRSGVLTNFTGGAHGHFQPQLRGVPR
;
A
#
# COMPACT_ATOMS: atom_id res chain seq x y z
N MET A 1 -2.08 2.19 14.36
CA MET A 1 -3.23 2.74 13.61
C MET A 1 -4.13 3.43 14.60
N ASN A 2 -4.59 4.64 14.33
CA ASN A 2 -5.43 5.35 15.29
C ASN A 2 -6.88 4.84 15.12
N PHE A 3 -7.38 4.08 16.08
CA PHE A 3 -8.73 3.52 16.10
C PHE A 3 -9.84 4.59 15.94
N LEU A 4 -9.55 5.83 16.35
CA LEU A 4 -10.49 6.95 16.23
C LEU A 4 -10.87 7.28 14.78
N THR A 5 -10.03 6.93 13.81
CA THR A 5 -10.32 7.15 12.39
C THR A 5 -11.49 6.29 11.90
N PHE A 6 -11.73 5.14 12.53
CA PHE A 6 -12.81 4.23 12.15
C PHE A 6 -14.12 4.48 12.90
N ILE A 7 -14.06 5.04 14.11
CA ILE A 7 -15.26 5.26 14.93
C ILE A 7 -16.18 6.33 14.33
N GLY A 8 -15.62 7.31 13.62
CA GLY A 8 -16.39 8.38 12.97
C GLY A 8 -17.19 7.94 11.73
N THR A 9 -17.07 6.67 11.32
CA THR A 9 -17.69 6.17 10.07
C THR A 9 -18.85 5.21 10.30
N SER A 10 -19.22 4.95 11.55
CA SER A 10 -20.34 4.07 11.91
C SER A 10 -21.59 4.89 12.21
N ASP A 11 -22.75 4.38 11.83
CA ASP A 11 -24.05 4.87 12.23
C ASP A 11 -24.69 3.90 13.26
N ALA A 12 -25.91 4.24 13.73
CA ALA A 12 -26.61 3.44 14.73
C ALA A 12 -27.00 2.04 14.23
N GLN A 13 -26.98 1.79 12.92
CA GLN A 13 -27.47 0.59 12.28
C GLN A 13 -26.35 -0.33 11.78
N ALA A 14 -25.18 0.22 11.45
CA ALA A 14 -24.12 -0.56 10.83
C ALA A 14 -22.71 -0.01 11.12
N LEU A 15 -21.75 -0.92 11.13
CA LEU A 15 -20.32 -0.60 11.15
C LEU A 15 -19.83 -0.36 9.71
N HIS A 16 -19.46 0.88 9.42
CA HIS A 16 -18.92 1.29 8.13
C HIS A 16 -17.39 1.46 8.22
N ILE A 17 -16.64 0.39 7.97
CA ILE A 17 -15.17 0.40 8.04
C ILE A 17 -14.56 1.39 7.02
N PHE A 18 -15.23 1.62 5.91
CA PHE A 18 -14.77 2.47 4.81
C PHE A 18 -15.48 3.83 4.72
N GLY A 19 -16.10 4.29 5.79
CA GLY A 19 -16.89 5.52 5.81
C GLY A 19 -18.11 5.40 4.92
N THR A 20 -18.38 6.42 4.10
CA THR A 20 -19.49 6.44 3.14
C THR A 20 -19.23 5.59 1.90
N SER A 21 -18.01 5.12 1.69
CA SER A 21 -17.68 4.19 0.61
C SER A 21 -18.15 2.78 0.95
N ASP A 22 -18.84 2.14 0.02
CA ASP A 22 -19.24 0.74 0.17
C ASP A 22 -18.32 -0.22 -0.59
N GLU A 23 -17.20 0.29 -1.13
CA GLU A 23 -16.20 -0.49 -1.86
C GLU A 23 -16.79 -1.34 -3.00
N ARG A 24 -17.91 -0.86 -3.62
CA ARG A 24 -18.64 -1.61 -4.64
C ARG A 24 -17.93 -1.67 -5.98
N PHE A 25 -17.04 -0.73 -6.24
CA PHE A 25 -16.34 -0.63 -7.52
C PHE A 25 -14.91 -1.10 -7.40
N HIS A 26 -14.52 -1.93 -8.34
CA HIS A 26 -13.14 -2.36 -8.55
C HIS A 26 -12.91 -2.61 -10.04
N VAL A 27 -11.67 -2.59 -10.47
CA VAL A 27 -11.33 -2.84 -11.88
C VAL A 27 -11.46 -4.35 -12.16
N ARG A 28 -12.22 -4.70 -13.18
CA ARG A 28 -12.29 -6.09 -13.63
C ARG A 28 -10.91 -6.54 -14.08
N GLY A 29 -10.39 -7.61 -13.50
CA GLY A 29 -9.05 -8.13 -13.74
C GLY A 29 -7.97 -7.62 -12.77
N GLY A 30 -8.32 -6.67 -11.88
CA GLY A 30 -7.43 -6.16 -10.84
C GLY A 30 -7.16 -4.66 -10.96
N ASN A 31 -6.94 -4.01 -9.83
CA ASN A 31 -6.72 -2.56 -9.78
C ASN A 31 -5.33 -2.16 -10.31
N ASP A 32 -4.42 -3.09 -10.48
CA ASP A 32 -3.11 -2.90 -11.12
C ASP A 32 -3.22 -2.57 -12.62
N LEU A 33 -4.36 -2.84 -13.25
CA LEU A 33 -4.64 -2.40 -14.62
C LEU A 33 -4.66 -0.87 -14.76
N ILE A 34 -4.93 -0.11 -13.67
CA ILE A 34 -4.88 1.36 -13.70
C ILE A 34 -3.45 1.86 -13.95
N PRO A 35 -2.45 1.53 -13.12
CA PRO A 35 -1.08 1.94 -13.42
C PRO A 35 -0.53 1.33 -14.71
N GLN A 36 -0.94 0.12 -15.11
CA GLN A 36 -0.56 -0.48 -16.37
C GLN A 36 -1.07 0.34 -17.58
N ALA A 37 -2.35 0.76 -17.54
CA ALA A 37 -2.92 1.60 -18.61
C ALA A 37 -2.25 2.98 -18.67
N LEU A 38 -1.87 3.57 -17.55
CA LEU A 38 -1.09 4.80 -17.52
C LEU A 38 0.32 4.59 -18.09
N ALA A 39 1.00 3.53 -17.71
CA ALA A 39 2.32 3.18 -18.22
C ALA A 39 2.30 2.96 -19.74
N ALA A 40 1.27 2.29 -20.27
CA ALA A 40 1.12 2.09 -21.69
C ALA A 40 0.98 3.41 -22.48
N ARG A 41 0.41 4.45 -21.88
CA ARG A 41 0.31 5.79 -22.50
C ARG A 41 1.59 6.61 -22.39
N LEU A 42 2.47 6.26 -21.47
CA LEU A 42 3.70 6.99 -21.12
C LEU A 42 4.94 6.16 -21.43
N HIS A 43 4.82 5.12 -22.26
CA HIS A 43 5.87 4.11 -22.50
C HIS A 43 7.22 4.75 -22.89
N ASP A 44 7.22 5.82 -23.69
CA ASP A 44 8.44 6.52 -24.14
C ASP A 44 9.08 7.39 -23.04
N ALA A 45 8.34 7.66 -21.95
CA ALA A 45 8.80 8.46 -20.82
C ALA A 45 9.16 7.64 -19.58
N ILE A 46 9.01 6.31 -19.64
CA ILE A 46 9.26 5.42 -18.50
C ILE A 46 10.50 4.58 -18.78
N GLU A 47 11.52 4.76 -17.95
CA GLU A 47 12.75 3.97 -17.98
C GLU A 47 12.84 3.08 -16.71
N PRO A 48 12.39 1.83 -16.75
CA PRO A 48 12.48 0.91 -15.62
C PRO A 48 13.90 0.41 -15.38
N GLY A 49 14.12 -0.26 -14.23
CA GLY A 49 15.40 -0.87 -13.90
C GLY A 49 16.47 0.10 -13.39
N HIS A 50 16.12 1.36 -13.13
CA HIS A 50 17.04 2.38 -12.64
C HIS A 50 16.83 2.64 -11.15
N VAL A 51 17.84 2.37 -10.33
CA VAL A 51 17.84 2.62 -8.89
C VAL A 51 18.52 3.97 -8.63
N LEU A 52 17.78 4.93 -8.08
CA LEU A 52 18.36 6.23 -7.69
C LEU A 52 19.28 6.04 -6.48
N GLU A 53 20.53 6.48 -6.63
CA GLU A 53 21.55 6.40 -5.58
C GLU A 53 21.93 7.78 -5.02
N ALA A 54 21.88 8.81 -5.86
CA ALA A 54 22.20 10.16 -5.43
C ALA A 54 21.39 11.23 -6.18
N LEU A 55 21.14 12.33 -5.50
CA LEU A 55 20.58 13.57 -6.04
C LEU A 55 21.42 14.74 -5.53
N ASP A 56 22.10 15.42 -6.43
CA ASP A 56 22.85 16.64 -6.17
C ASP A 56 22.19 17.83 -6.89
N GLY A 57 22.35 19.02 -6.35
CA GLY A 57 21.85 20.27 -6.96
C GLY A 57 22.98 21.27 -7.14
N ASP A 58 22.94 22.01 -8.24
CA ASP A 58 23.81 23.12 -8.54
C ASP A 58 23.02 24.32 -9.10
N ALA A 59 23.71 25.38 -9.51
CA ALA A 59 23.09 26.58 -10.11
C ALA A 59 22.34 26.28 -11.43
N ASN A 60 22.62 25.14 -12.07
CA ASN A 60 22.08 24.74 -13.36
C ASN A 60 21.00 23.63 -13.26
N GLY A 61 20.51 23.33 -12.05
CA GLY A 61 19.49 22.33 -11.81
C GLY A 61 19.98 21.16 -10.96
N TYR A 62 19.58 19.96 -11.31
CA TYR A 62 19.83 18.75 -10.53
C TYR A 62 20.58 17.70 -11.34
N VAL A 63 21.43 16.93 -10.66
CA VAL A 63 22.11 15.75 -11.19
C VAL A 63 21.65 14.53 -10.41
N LEU A 64 21.06 13.58 -11.10
CA LEU A 64 20.64 12.32 -10.54
C LEU A 64 21.61 11.22 -10.97
N SER A 65 22.08 10.44 -10.01
CA SER A 65 22.91 9.26 -10.28
C SER A 65 22.09 8.00 -10.05
N PHE A 66 22.06 7.15 -11.07
CA PHE A 66 21.32 5.90 -11.07
C PHE A 66 22.26 4.72 -11.27
N ARG A 67 21.88 3.58 -10.68
CA ARG A 67 22.47 2.27 -10.97
C ARG A 67 21.46 1.44 -11.77
N ASN A 68 21.97 0.80 -12.83
CA ASN A 68 21.23 -0.19 -13.62
C ASN A 68 22.10 -1.44 -13.74
N GLY A 69 21.79 -2.47 -12.95
CA GLY A 69 22.68 -3.61 -12.80
C GLY A 69 24.06 -3.19 -12.26
N SER A 70 25.11 -3.43 -13.03
CA SER A 70 26.49 -2.99 -12.74
C SER A 70 26.85 -1.63 -13.33
N ALA A 71 26.02 -1.07 -14.21
CA ALA A 71 26.27 0.21 -14.86
C ALA A 71 25.77 1.39 -14.01
N SER A 72 26.51 2.51 -14.08
CA SER A 72 26.08 3.78 -13.50
C SER A 72 25.70 4.74 -14.62
N ARG A 73 24.61 5.51 -14.41
CA ARG A 73 24.14 6.53 -15.34
C ARG A 73 23.84 7.82 -14.58
N GLN A 74 24.17 8.95 -15.18
CA GLN A 74 23.76 10.26 -14.69
C GLN A 74 22.76 10.92 -15.62
N LEU A 75 21.80 11.62 -15.04
CA LEU A 75 20.80 12.43 -15.73
C LEU A 75 20.79 13.84 -15.13
N ARG A 76 20.73 14.86 -15.98
CA ARG A 76 20.44 16.24 -15.56
C ARG A 76 18.97 16.57 -15.75
N ALA A 77 18.39 17.29 -14.79
CA ALA A 77 17.02 17.77 -14.85
C ALA A 77 16.89 19.15 -14.20
N GLN A 78 16.00 19.98 -14.74
CA GLN A 78 15.68 21.29 -14.15
C GLN A 78 14.77 21.14 -12.91
N GLN A 79 13.93 20.12 -12.90
CA GLN A 79 13.00 19.82 -11.81
C GLN A 79 12.98 18.31 -11.55
N VAL A 80 12.84 17.95 -10.28
CA VAL A 80 12.79 16.54 -9.85
C VAL A 80 11.66 16.35 -8.87
N VAL A 81 10.81 15.35 -9.13
CA VAL A 81 9.79 14.88 -8.19
C VAL A 81 10.20 13.51 -7.66
N LEU A 82 10.48 13.42 -6.37
CA LEU A 82 10.84 12.18 -5.70
C LEU A 82 9.57 11.50 -5.14
N ALA A 83 8.95 10.64 -5.94
CA ALA A 83 7.78 9.85 -5.54
C ALA A 83 8.20 8.53 -4.86
N LEU A 84 9.10 8.62 -3.87
CA LEU A 84 9.68 7.49 -3.14
C LEU A 84 9.23 7.51 -1.67
N PRO A 85 8.95 6.33 -1.06
CA PRO A 85 8.77 6.23 0.38
C PRO A 85 10.03 6.69 1.13
N PHE A 86 9.88 7.31 2.30
CA PHE A 86 11.03 7.78 3.07
C PHE A 86 12.01 6.68 3.47
N THR A 87 11.52 5.46 3.66
CA THR A 87 12.37 4.29 3.93
C THR A 87 13.36 3.99 2.79
N LEU A 88 12.96 4.24 1.54
CA LEU A 88 13.85 4.15 0.39
C LEU A 88 14.68 5.42 0.20
N LEU A 89 14.08 6.59 0.42
CA LEU A 89 14.75 7.87 0.28
C LEU A 89 15.92 8.04 1.26
N ARG A 90 15.87 7.39 2.43
CA ARG A 90 17.01 7.30 3.38
C ARG A 90 18.25 6.64 2.80
N LYS A 91 18.10 5.81 1.79
CA LYS A 91 19.20 5.12 1.12
C LYS A 91 19.81 5.93 -0.02
N VAL A 92 19.17 7.04 -0.39
CA VAL A 92 19.61 7.94 -1.44
C VAL A 92 20.48 9.05 -0.82
N ARG A 93 21.64 9.29 -1.38
CA ARG A 93 22.47 10.45 -0.99
C ARG A 93 21.80 11.73 -1.50
N LEU A 94 21.34 12.58 -0.59
CA LEU A 94 20.69 13.85 -0.91
C LEU A 94 21.69 15.01 -0.68
N GLY A 95 22.41 15.37 -1.73
CA GLY A 95 23.33 16.51 -1.79
C GLY A 95 22.64 17.86 -2.04
N VAL A 96 21.31 17.89 -1.99
CA VAL A 96 20.49 19.11 -2.17
C VAL A 96 20.19 19.77 -0.84
N ALA A 97 20.00 21.08 -0.86
CA ALA A 97 19.53 21.84 0.29
C ALA A 97 18.06 21.47 0.58
N LEU A 98 17.82 20.83 1.72
CA LEU A 98 16.48 20.55 2.23
C LEU A 98 16.25 21.31 3.53
N PRO A 99 15.04 21.85 3.77
CA PRO A 99 14.67 22.38 5.08
C PRO A 99 14.91 21.37 6.19
N ALA A 100 15.32 21.85 7.37
CA ALA A 100 15.69 20.97 8.50
C ALA A 100 14.55 20.03 8.91
N ASN A 101 13.31 20.52 8.95
CA ASN A 101 12.12 19.72 9.26
C ASN A 101 11.90 18.59 8.23
N LYS A 102 12.11 18.86 6.94
CA LYS A 102 11.98 17.83 5.89
C LYS A 102 13.08 16.78 6.02
N ARG A 103 14.32 17.19 6.24
CA ARG A 103 15.44 16.27 6.47
C ARG A 103 15.20 15.40 7.71
N HIS A 104 14.70 16.00 8.79
CA HIS A 104 14.30 15.28 10.00
C HIS A 104 13.19 14.28 9.71
N ALA A 105 12.12 14.67 9.02
CA ALA A 105 11.03 13.78 8.66
C ALA A 105 11.50 12.57 7.82
N ILE A 106 12.35 12.82 6.82
CA ILE A 106 12.95 11.73 6.02
C ILE A 106 13.72 10.76 6.91
N ALA A 107 14.49 11.27 7.86
CA ALA A 107 15.32 10.45 8.74
C ALA A 107 14.51 9.63 9.74
N THR A 108 13.44 10.20 10.30
CA THR A 108 12.79 9.65 11.52
C THR A 108 11.38 9.12 11.33
N LEU A 109 10.64 9.58 10.28
CA LEU A 109 9.24 9.16 10.12
C LEU A 109 9.15 7.65 9.92
N ALA A 110 8.58 6.96 10.90
CA ALA A 110 8.41 5.53 10.85
C ALA A 110 7.21 5.15 9.97
N TYR A 111 7.28 3.97 9.39
CA TYR A 111 6.16 3.31 8.73
C TYR A 111 5.54 2.30 9.69
N GLY A 112 4.22 2.22 9.68
CA GLY A 112 3.51 1.20 10.43
C GLY A 112 3.77 -0.19 9.87
N SER A 113 3.66 -1.19 10.74
CA SER A 113 3.61 -2.59 10.35
C SER A 113 2.15 -3.02 10.21
N ASN A 114 1.83 -3.68 9.12
CA ASN A 114 0.52 -4.30 8.92
C ASN A 114 0.66 -5.56 8.07
N ALA A 115 -0.31 -6.44 8.21
CA ALA A 115 -0.43 -7.64 7.40
C ALA A 115 -1.87 -7.84 6.96
N LYS A 116 -2.04 -8.42 5.77
CA LYS A 116 -3.34 -8.87 5.27
C LYS A 116 -3.26 -10.37 5.00
N LEU A 117 -4.23 -11.09 5.57
CA LEU A 117 -4.45 -12.49 5.25
C LEU A 117 -5.79 -12.60 4.52
N MET A 118 -5.75 -13.08 3.28
CA MET A 118 -6.93 -13.29 2.46
C MET A 118 -7.29 -14.78 2.47
N ILE A 119 -8.49 -15.08 2.92
CA ILE A 119 -8.99 -16.46 3.06
C ILE A 119 -10.17 -16.64 2.12
N GLY A 120 -10.03 -17.61 1.19
CA GLY A 120 -11.09 -18.01 0.28
C GLY A 120 -12.05 -19.01 0.92
N PHE A 121 -13.34 -18.84 0.64
CA PHE A 121 -14.41 -19.71 1.09
C PHE A 121 -15.23 -20.18 -0.13
N GLU A 122 -15.65 -21.43 -0.14
CA GLU A 122 -16.48 -21.98 -1.22
C GLU A 122 -17.86 -21.32 -1.27
N HIS A 123 -18.36 -20.85 -0.12
CA HIS A 123 -19.59 -20.09 0.00
C HIS A 123 -19.44 -19.00 1.07
N ARG A 124 -20.24 -17.95 0.95
CA ARG A 124 -20.25 -16.80 1.85
C ARG A 124 -21.10 -17.07 3.09
N ALA A 125 -20.66 -17.97 3.98
CA ALA A 125 -21.40 -18.40 5.17
C ALA A 125 -21.87 -17.22 6.04
N TRP A 126 -21.11 -16.12 6.10
CA TRP A 126 -21.51 -14.93 6.86
C TRP A 126 -22.82 -14.31 6.38
N ARG A 127 -23.20 -14.48 5.10
CA ARG A 127 -24.46 -13.98 4.56
C ARG A 127 -25.67 -14.76 5.03
N GLU A 128 -25.50 -16.04 5.36
CA GLU A 128 -26.54 -16.87 5.94
C GLU A 128 -26.97 -16.36 7.33
N HIS A 129 -26.05 -15.65 8.01
CA HIS A 129 -26.30 -14.98 9.28
C HIS A 129 -26.58 -13.48 9.12
N HIS A 130 -26.98 -13.02 7.94
CA HIS A 130 -27.22 -11.60 7.61
C HIS A 130 -26.04 -10.67 7.89
N ALA A 131 -24.82 -11.20 7.97
CA ALA A 131 -23.60 -10.45 8.17
C ALA A 131 -22.95 -10.04 6.84
N ASN A 132 -22.16 -8.99 6.86
CA ASN A 132 -21.45 -8.46 5.70
C ASN A 132 -19.97 -8.85 5.64
N GLY A 133 -19.49 -9.67 6.60
CA GLY A 133 -18.10 -10.07 6.71
C GLY A 133 -17.18 -9.04 7.36
N ALA A 134 -17.71 -7.87 7.74
CA ALA A 134 -16.93 -6.89 8.49
C ALA A 134 -16.93 -7.19 9.98
N SER A 135 -15.78 -7.11 10.60
CA SER A 135 -15.64 -7.25 12.05
C SER A 135 -14.50 -6.36 12.58
N MET A 136 -14.63 -5.98 13.84
CA MET A 136 -13.57 -5.35 14.63
C MET A 136 -13.49 -6.06 15.97
N SER A 137 -12.27 -6.31 16.44
CA SER A 137 -12.01 -7.07 17.66
C SER A 137 -10.70 -6.63 18.31
N ASP A 138 -10.62 -6.78 19.61
CA ASP A 138 -9.40 -6.69 20.41
C ASP A 138 -8.58 -8.01 20.39
N LEU A 139 -9.12 -9.07 19.78
CA LEU A 139 -8.40 -10.31 19.54
C LEU A 139 -7.29 -10.12 18.45
N ALA A 140 -6.41 -11.10 18.35
CA ALA A 140 -5.26 -11.05 17.46
C ALA A 140 -5.60 -10.81 15.97
N TYR A 141 -6.80 -11.14 15.52
CA TYR A 141 -7.23 -10.90 14.14
C TYR A 141 -7.65 -9.45 13.86
N GLN A 142 -7.92 -8.65 14.87
CA GLN A 142 -8.26 -7.22 14.84
C GLN A 142 -9.44 -6.85 13.94
N THR A 143 -9.27 -6.86 12.61
CA THR A 143 -10.31 -6.46 11.67
C THR A 143 -10.47 -7.45 10.52
N SER A 144 -11.69 -7.58 10.02
CA SER A 144 -11.96 -8.31 8.78
C SER A 144 -13.00 -7.59 7.92
N TRP A 145 -13.01 -7.92 6.63
CA TRP A 145 -14.07 -7.52 5.69
C TRP A 145 -14.16 -8.48 4.50
N GLU A 146 -15.30 -8.49 3.84
CA GLU A 146 -15.47 -9.23 2.60
C GLU A 146 -14.83 -8.46 1.43
N THR A 147 -13.75 -8.99 0.87
CA THR A 147 -13.07 -8.42 -0.30
C THR A 147 -13.83 -8.69 -1.60
N SER A 148 -14.56 -9.81 -1.66
CA SER A 148 -15.35 -10.25 -2.82
C SER A 148 -16.75 -9.62 -2.88
N ARG A 149 -17.01 -8.54 -2.14
CA ARG A 149 -18.29 -7.84 -2.15
C ARG A 149 -18.74 -7.50 -3.57
N LYS A 150 -20.03 -7.70 -3.86
CA LYS A 150 -20.64 -7.44 -5.18
C LYS A 150 -20.07 -8.26 -6.35
N GLN A 151 -19.16 -9.19 -6.09
CA GLN A 151 -18.75 -10.16 -7.11
C GLN A 151 -19.81 -11.27 -7.26
N ALA A 152 -19.96 -11.77 -8.48
CA ALA A 152 -20.87 -12.87 -8.78
C ALA A 152 -20.38 -14.21 -8.20
N GLY A 153 -21.29 -15.17 -8.07
CA GLY A 153 -20.98 -16.52 -7.59
C GLY A 153 -21.17 -16.73 -6.10
N ARG A 154 -21.00 -17.97 -5.66
CA ARG A 154 -21.18 -18.39 -4.27
C ARG A 154 -19.94 -18.13 -3.42
N SER A 155 -18.78 -18.38 -3.98
CA SER A 155 -17.49 -18.23 -3.29
C SER A 155 -17.26 -16.79 -2.82
N GLY A 156 -16.49 -16.66 -1.76
CA GLY A 156 -16.16 -15.37 -1.20
C GLY A 156 -14.76 -15.34 -0.62
N VAL A 157 -14.25 -14.13 -0.43
CA VAL A 157 -12.95 -13.89 0.20
C VAL A 157 -13.15 -12.95 1.37
N LEU A 158 -12.70 -13.35 2.55
CA LEU A 158 -12.51 -12.47 3.69
C LEU A 158 -11.05 -12.05 3.76
N THR A 159 -10.83 -10.75 3.90
CA THR A 159 -9.52 -10.21 4.27
C THR A 159 -9.49 -9.97 5.77
N ASN A 160 -8.54 -10.56 6.43
CA ASN A 160 -8.13 -10.18 7.77
C ASN A 160 -7.00 -9.15 7.67
N PHE A 161 -7.08 -8.10 8.47
CA PHE A 161 -6.11 -7.01 8.50
C PHE A 161 -5.66 -6.74 9.93
N THR A 162 -4.35 -6.85 10.13
CA THR A 162 -3.73 -6.60 11.44
C THR A 162 -2.70 -5.50 11.32
N GLY A 163 -2.50 -4.76 12.41
CA GLY A 163 -1.53 -3.67 12.50
C GLY A 163 -0.80 -3.63 13.83
N GLY A 164 0.16 -2.72 13.96
CA GLY A 164 0.96 -2.58 15.17
C GLY A 164 1.74 -3.84 15.52
N ALA A 165 1.71 -4.28 16.78
CA ALA A 165 2.42 -5.47 17.22
C ALA A 165 1.96 -6.75 16.49
N HIS A 166 0.68 -6.84 16.15
CA HIS A 166 0.11 -7.98 15.42
C HIS A 166 0.42 -7.95 13.92
N GLY A 167 0.80 -6.80 13.36
CA GLY A 167 1.20 -6.68 11.96
C GLY A 167 2.52 -7.40 11.62
N HIS A 168 3.28 -7.81 12.62
CA HIS A 168 4.48 -8.63 12.46
C HIS A 168 4.20 -10.15 12.47
N PHE A 169 2.94 -10.53 12.67
CA PHE A 169 2.57 -11.93 12.68
C PHE A 169 2.78 -12.54 11.29
N GLN A 170 3.82 -13.33 11.13
CA GLN A 170 3.97 -14.25 10.01
C GLN A 170 3.29 -15.55 10.41
N PRO A 171 2.12 -15.91 9.85
CA PRO A 171 1.58 -17.24 10.08
C PRO A 171 2.60 -18.24 9.56
N GLN A 172 3.13 -19.08 10.43
CA GLN A 172 3.78 -20.31 9.99
C GLN A 172 2.68 -21.16 9.38
N LEU A 173 2.48 -21.04 8.08
CA LEU A 173 1.66 -21.96 7.30
C LEU A 173 2.36 -23.32 7.35
N ARG A 174 2.16 -24.06 8.44
CA ARG A 174 2.49 -25.49 8.48
C ARG A 174 1.56 -26.15 7.49
N GLY A 175 2.17 -26.63 6.40
CA GLY A 175 1.64 -27.48 5.37
C GLY A 175 0.13 -27.72 5.35
N VAL A 176 -0.59 -26.96 4.51
CA VAL A 176 -1.86 -27.44 4.01
C VAL A 176 -1.52 -28.53 3.00
N PRO A 177 -1.92 -29.78 3.18
CA PRO A 177 -1.76 -30.81 2.15
C PRO A 177 -2.49 -30.34 0.89
N ARG A 178 -1.82 -30.48 -0.25
CA ARG A 178 -2.42 -30.22 -1.57
C ARG A 178 -3.49 -31.26 -1.88
#